data_13795de386f1b3f18bc13587dc2c419e
#
_entry.id   13795de386f1b3f18bc13587dc2c419e
#
_cell.length_a   1.000
_cell.length_b   1.000
_cell.length_c   1.000
_cell.angle_alpha   90.00
_cell.angle_beta   90.00
_cell.angle_gamma   90.00
#
_symmetry.space_group_name_H-M   'P 1'
#
loop_
_entity.id
_entity.type
_entity.pdbx_description
1 polymer ?
#
loop_
_entity_poly.entity_id
_entity_poly.type
_entity_poly.pdbx_seq_one_letter_code
_entity_poly.pdbx_strand_id
1 'polypeptide(L)' 'MATFTVRQGKRYRANISLGFIERWASNETIAGKLREAGFSEITVTGSGGSRTAEALWPGPDTTAEMPAQLTEVIEV' A
#
# COMPACT_ATOMS: atom_id res chain seq x y z
N MET A 1 -13.67 -11.90 -0.97
CA MET A 1 -12.80 -10.77 -0.69
C MET A 1 -11.89 -10.53 -1.87
N ALA A 2 -11.55 -9.27 -2.10
CA ALA A 2 -10.68 -8.93 -3.22
C ALA A 2 -9.25 -9.37 -2.95
N THR A 3 -8.61 -9.91 -3.97
CA THR A 3 -7.20 -10.26 -3.92
C THR A 3 -6.43 -9.44 -4.93
N PHE A 4 -5.14 -9.33 -4.72
CA PHE A 4 -4.24 -8.61 -5.61
C PHE A 4 -2.95 -9.40 -5.75
N THR A 5 -2.43 -9.47 -6.98
CA THR A 5 -1.17 -10.14 -7.25
C THR A 5 -0.08 -9.12 -7.50
N VAL A 6 1.02 -9.22 -6.76
CA VAL A 6 2.21 -8.40 -6.97
C VAL A 6 3.26 -9.26 -7.65
N ARG A 7 3.97 -8.66 -8.61
CA ARG A 7 4.98 -9.35 -9.40
C ARG A 7 6.37 -8.82 -9.07
N GLN A 8 7.34 -9.72 -9.08
CA GLN A 8 8.71 -9.38 -8.73
C GLN A 8 9.27 -8.27 -9.62
N GLY A 9 9.87 -7.27 -9.00
CA GLY A 9 10.52 -6.17 -9.70
C GLY A 9 9.59 -5.10 -10.23
N LYS A 10 8.30 -5.19 -9.96
CA LYS A 10 7.32 -4.21 -10.41
C LYS A 10 6.98 -3.22 -9.32
N ARG A 11 6.63 -2.00 -9.73
CA ARG A 11 6.19 -0.96 -8.82
C ARG A 11 4.66 -0.86 -8.85
N TYR A 12 4.11 -0.51 -7.71
CA TYR A 12 2.66 -0.42 -7.55
C TYR A 12 2.30 0.90 -6.90
N ARG A 13 1.17 1.46 -7.31
CA ARG A 13 0.58 2.63 -6.67
C ARG A 13 -0.77 2.24 -6.13
N ALA A 14 -1.06 2.65 -4.90
CA ALA A 14 -2.33 2.35 -4.25
C ALA A 14 -2.93 3.62 -3.65
N ASN A 15 -4.24 3.73 -3.76
CA ASN A 15 -4.99 4.74 -3.02
C ASN A 15 -5.45 4.10 -1.71
N ILE A 16 -5.25 4.82 -0.62
CA ILE A 16 -5.56 4.35 0.73
C ILE A 16 -6.63 5.26 1.32
N SER A 17 -7.73 4.64 1.73
CA SER A 17 -8.82 5.33 2.41
C SER A 17 -8.79 4.93 3.88
N LEU A 18 -8.58 5.90 4.76
CA LEU A 18 -8.49 5.67 6.21
C LEU A 18 -9.80 6.07 6.89
N GLY A 19 -10.23 5.26 7.85
CA GLY A 19 -11.38 5.56 8.67
C GLY A 19 -11.10 6.70 9.64
N PHE A 20 -12.13 7.10 10.41
CA PHE A 20 -12.05 8.26 11.28
C PHE A 20 -10.89 8.17 12.29
N ILE A 21 -10.66 7.00 12.87
CA ILE A 21 -9.57 6.80 13.82
C ILE A 21 -8.24 6.67 13.09
N GLU A 22 -8.23 5.93 11.99
CA GLU A 22 -7.00 5.63 11.23
C GLU A 22 -6.41 6.86 10.55
N ARG A 23 -7.23 7.88 10.28
CA ARG A 23 -6.77 9.10 9.61
C ARG A 23 -5.65 9.84 10.32
N TRP A 24 -5.45 9.54 11.60
CA TRP A 24 -4.37 10.14 12.40
C TRP A 24 -3.04 9.42 12.22
N ALA A 25 -3.00 8.29 11.52
CA ALA A 25 -1.75 7.59 11.25
C ALA A 25 -0.84 8.46 10.37
N SER A 26 0.45 8.50 10.71
CA SER A 26 1.43 9.20 9.90
C SER A 26 1.73 8.42 8.62
N ASN A 27 2.22 9.14 7.60
CA ASN A 27 2.67 8.47 6.37
C ASN A 27 3.79 7.48 6.67
N GLU A 28 4.63 7.78 7.65
CA GLU A 28 5.71 6.89 8.08
C GLU A 28 5.16 5.59 8.68
N THR A 29 4.08 5.67 9.47
CA THR A 29 3.42 4.49 10.01
C THR A 29 2.86 3.62 8.89
N ILE A 30 2.23 4.23 7.89
CA ILE A 30 1.69 3.52 6.73
C ILE A 30 2.82 2.85 5.96
N ALA A 31 3.92 3.58 5.73
CA ALA A 31 5.09 3.03 5.05
C ALA A 31 5.68 1.85 5.81
N GLY A 32 5.69 1.92 7.15
CA GLY A 32 6.14 0.81 8.01
C GLY A 32 5.30 -0.45 7.80
N LYS A 33 3.99 -0.30 7.68
CA LYS A 33 3.09 -1.43 7.42
C LYS A 33 3.38 -2.07 6.05
N LEU A 34 3.62 -1.24 5.04
CA LEU A 34 3.96 -1.75 3.72
C LEU A 34 5.31 -2.47 3.73
N ARG A 35 6.28 -1.95 4.49
CA ARG A 35 7.58 -2.60 4.64
C ARG A 35 7.45 -3.96 5.31
N GLU A 36 6.63 -4.05 6.35
CA GLU A 36 6.35 -5.32 7.03
C GLU A 36 5.72 -6.35 6.08
N ALA A 37 4.93 -5.87 5.11
CA ALA A 37 4.31 -6.73 4.12
C ALA A 37 5.29 -7.23 3.04
N GLY A 38 6.49 -6.63 2.96
CA GLY A 38 7.52 -7.06 2.02
C GLY A 38 7.86 -6.06 0.93
N PHE A 39 7.25 -4.88 0.92
CA PHE A 39 7.55 -3.84 -0.06
C PHE A 39 8.83 -3.08 0.31
N SER A 40 9.44 -2.48 -0.71
CA SER A 40 10.60 -1.61 -0.54
C SER A 40 10.44 -0.33 -1.37
N GLU A 41 11.34 0.63 -1.19
CA GLU A 41 11.32 1.92 -1.88
C GLU A 41 9.93 2.56 -1.79
N ILE A 42 9.43 2.67 -0.57
CA ILE A 42 8.06 3.07 -0.28
C ILE A 42 7.97 4.59 -0.16
N THR A 43 6.99 5.19 -0.85
CA THR A 43 6.66 6.60 -0.71
C THR A 43 5.18 6.70 -0.40
N VAL A 44 4.83 7.36 0.70
CA VAL A 44 3.44 7.62 1.07
C VAL A 44 3.22 9.11 1.15
N THR A 45 2.17 9.58 0.47
CA THR A 45 1.83 11.00 0.42
C THR A 45 0.36 11.21 0.78
N GLY A 46 -0.01 12.46 1.04
CA GLY A 46 -1.37 12.82 1.41
C GLY A 46 -1.52 13.03 2.91
N SER A 47 -2.73 13.33 3.33
CA SER A 47 -3.05 13.58 4.74
C SER A 47 -4.52 13.26 5.02
N GLY A 48 -4.87 13.15 6.30
CA GLY A 48 -6.23 12.83 6.70
C GLY A 48 -6.66 11.44 6.29
N GLY A 49 -7.86 11.32 5.75
CA GLY A 49 -8.45 10.03 5.37
C GLY A 49 -8.07 9.53 3.98
N SER A 50 -7.28 10.28 3.23
CA SER A 50 -6.93 9.91 1.86
C SER A 50 -5.41 9.98 1.68
N ARG A 51 -4.80 8.85 1.34
CA ARG A 51 -3.36 8.74 1.14
C ARG A 51 -3.06 8.02 -0.15
N THR A 52 -1.86 8.25 -0.69
CA THR A 52 -1.38 7.54 -1.88
C THR A 52 -0.04 6.92 -1.53
N ALA A 53 0.11 5.63 -1.82
CA ALA A 53 1.36 4.92 -1.61
C ALA A 53 1.89 4.40 -2.92
N GLU A 54 3.21 4.43 -3.07
CA GLU A 54 3.91 3.85 -4.21
C GLU A 54 5.09 3.06 -3.68
N ALA A 55 5.27 1.84 -4.18
CA ALA A 55 6.30 0.96 -3.66
C ALA A 55 6.74 -0.07 -4.69
N LEU A 56 7.95 -0.60 -4.47
CA LEU A 56 8.51 -1.68 -5.28
C LEU A 56 8.25 -3.01 -4.58
N TRP A 57 7.88 -4.03 -5.34
CA TRP A 57 7.80 -5.40 -4.83
C TRP A 57 9.07 -6.17 -5.24
N PRO A 58 10.01 -6.42 -4.31
CA PRO A 58 11.26 -7.10 -4.64
C PRO A 58 11.19 -8.62 -4.55
N GLY A 59 10.16 -9.16 -3.89
CA GLY A 59 10.02 -10.58 -3.68
C GLY A 59 9.41 -11.33 -4.85
N PRO A 60 9.18 -12.63 -4.70
CA PRO A 60 8.55 -13.44 -5.75
C PRO A 60 7.10 -13.03 -5.97
N ASP A 61 6.56 -13.39 -7.12
CA ASP A 61 5.15 -13.13 -7.41
C ASP A 61 4.28 -13.71 -6.30
N THR A 62 3.39 -12.89 -5.77
CA THR A 62 2.59 -13.25 -4.59
C THR A 62 1.17 -12.72 -4.76
N THR A 63 0.20 -13.52 -4.39
CA THR A 63 -1.20 -13.09 -4.33
C THR A 63 -1.64 -13.07 -2.88
N ALA A 64 -2.27 -11.98 -2.49
CA ALA A 64 -2.73 -11.78 -1.11
C ALA A 64 -4.07 -11.05 -1.11
N GLU A 65 -4.75 -11.09 0.03
CA GLU A 65 -5.97 -10.32 0.22
C GLU A 65 -5.66 -8.84 0.26
N MET A 66 -6.50 -8.06 -0.38
CA MET A 66 -6.39 -6.61 -0.37
C MET A 66 -7.07 -6.08 0.89
N PRO A 67 -6.35 -5.35 1.75
CA PRO A 67 -6.97 -4.72 2.91
C PRO A 67 -8.08 -3.77 2.49
N ALA A 68 -9.09 -3.62 3.35
CA ALA A 68 -10.23 -2.75 3.07
C ALA A 68 -9.81 -1.29 2.86
N GLN A 69 -8.70 -0.87 3.43
CA GLN A 69 -8.19 0.49 3.29
C GLN A 69 -7.67 0.78 1.88
N LEU A 70 -7.27 -0.24 1.13
CA LEU A 70 -6.80 -0.05 -0.24
C LEU A 70 -8.00 0.00 -1.18
N THR A 71 -8.20 1.14 -1.84
CA THR A 71 -9.34 1.33 -2.72
C THR A 71 -9.00 1.13 -4.18
N GLU A 72 -7.72 1.24 -4.53
CA GLU A 72 -7.27 1.04 -5.91
C GLU A 72 -5.79 0.70 -5.87
N VAL A 73 -5.39 -0.33 -6.60
CA VAL A 73 -3.99 -0.73 -6.74
C VAL A 73 -3.70 -0.94 -8.21
N ILE A 74 -2.66 -0.26 -8.70
CA ILE A 74 -2.25 -0.39 -10.11
C ILE A 74 -0.75 -0.62 -10.18
N GLU A 75 -0.32 -1.33 -11.21
CA GLU A 75 1.08 -1.47 -11.54
C GLU A 75 1.52 -0.23 -12.34
N VAL A 76 2.62 0.38 -11.96
CA VAL A 76 3.13 1.60 -12.60
C VAL A 76 4.51 1.42 -13.20
#